data_fe7fd75914fc48170c0cac613c4eb497
#
_entry.id   fe7fd75914fc48170c0cac613c4eb497
#
_cell.length_a   1.000
_cell.length_b   1.000
_cell.length_c   1.000
_cell.angle_alpha   90.00
_cell.angle_beta   90.00
_cell.angle_gamma   90.00
#
_symmetry.space_group_name_H-M   'P 1'
#
loop_
_entity.id
_entity.type
_entity.pdbx_description
1 polymer ?
#
loop_
_entity_poly.entity_id
_entity_poly.type
_entity_poly.pdbx_seq_one_letter_code
_entity_poly.pdbx_strand_id
1 'polypeptide(L)'
;MTEQIVNFEGMEYALTLFGNSDENIRMLEQGYGVSVVFRGTDIKVSGDAEKVMTCTRCIEGLLKMVESGEELSAQNIRYMMSLVEEGREQEAEALGKDVICITAKGKPLKPKTLGQQKYVEAIRKNTITMGIGPAGTGKTYLAVAMAVKACLLYTSPSP
;
A
#
# COMPACT_ATOMS: atom_id res chain seq x y z
N MET A 1 -10.18 21.68 -19.11
CA MET A 1 -10.24 20.22 -18.89
C MET A 1 -8.88 19.69 -19.29
N THR A 2 -8.12 19.19 -18.38
CA THR A 2 -6.74 18.69 -18.61
C THR A 2 -6.79 17.17 -18.69
N GLU A 3 -5.96 16.60 -19.56
CA GLU A 3 -5.81 15.15 -19.70
C GLU A 3 -4.37 14.78 -19.46
N GLN A 4 -4.15 13.72 -18.68
CA GLN A 4 -2.85 13.09 -18.51
C GLN A 4 -2.94 11.61 -18.82
N ILE A 5 -1.84 11.06 -19.37
CA ILE A 5 -1.75 9.64 -19.73
C ILE A 5 -0.65 9.03 -18.88
N VAL A 6 -0.98 7.96 -18.19
CA VAL A 6 -0.03 7.12 -17.46
C VAL A 6 0.20 5.86 -18.29
N ASN A 7 1.43 5.68 -18.75
CA ASN A 7 1.84 4.47 -19.46
C ASN A 7 2.38 3.45 -18.45
N PHE A 8 2.08 2.18 -18.66
CA PHE A 8 2.61 1.10 -17.84
C PHE A 8 2.89 -0.14 -18.69
N GLU A 9 3.83 -0.95 -18.26
CA GLU A 9 4.19 -2.20 -18.92
C GLU A 9 3.52 -3.38 -18.18
N GLY A 10 2.66 -4.12 -18.89
CA GLY A 10 2.02 -5.33 -18.38
C GLY A 10 0.52 -5.17 -18.10
N MET A 11 -0.32 -5.80 -18.94
CA MET A 11 -1.78 -5.79 -18.82
C MET A 11 -2.28 -6.38 -17.50
N GLU A 12 -1.51 -7.28 -16.87
CA GLU A 12 -1.82 -7.91 -15.59
C GLU A 12 -1.83 -6.89 -14.43
N TYR A 13 -0.95 -5.88 -14.48
CA TYR A 13 -0.91 -4.81 -13.48
C TYR A 13 -2.13 -3.90 -13.55
N ALA A 14 -2.61 -3.64 -14.77
CA ALA A 14 -3.84 -2.90 -14.97
C ALA A 14 -5.04 -3.62 -14.35
N LEU A 15 -5.20 -4.92 -14.61
CA LEU A 15 -6.30 -5.71 -14.05
C LEU A 15 -6.29 -5.68 -12.51
N THR A 16 -5.11 -5.76 -11.90
CA THR A 16 -4.95 -5.65 -10.45
C THR A 16 -5.29 -4.26 -9.94
N LEU A 17 -4.86 -3.20 -10.67
CA LEU A 17 -5.17 -1.81 -10.32
C LEU A 17 -6.67 -1.53 -10.40
N PHE A 18 -7.36 -2.03 -11.43
CA PHE A 18 -8.80 -1.83 -11.60
C PHE A 18 -9.61 -2.57 -10.54
N GLY A 19 -9.15 -3.74 -10.11
CA GLY A 19 -9.86 -4.58 -9.15
C GLY A 19 -11.11 -5.25 -9.73
N ASN A 20 -11.90 -5.87 -8.86
CA ASN A 20 -13.15 -6.50 -9.28
C ASN A 20 -14.19 -5.44 -9.66
N SER A 21 -14.68 -5.48 -10.91
CA SER A 21 -15.71 -4.55 -11.41
C SER A 21 -15.31 -3.07 -11.28
N ASP A 22 -14.04 -2.74 -11.49
CA ASP A 22 -13.47 -1.38 -11.47
C ASP A 22 -13.64 -0.64 -10.13
N GLU A 23 -13.79 -1.40 -9.02
CA GLU A 23 -14.05 -0.81 -7.70
C GLU A 23 -12.93 0.12 -7.23
N ASN A 24 -11.67 -0.21 -7.56
CA ASN A 24 -10.51 0.59 -7.19
C ASN A 24 -10.48 1.92 -7.96
N ILE A 25 -10.80 1.87 -9.24
CA ILE A 25 -10.84 3.07 -10.09
C ILE A 25 -11.98 3.99 -9.66
N ARG A 26 -13.17 3.44 -9.39
CA ARG A 26 -14.28 4.23 -8.87
C ARG A 26 -13.94 4.95 -7.57
N MET A 27 -13.14 4.33 -6.72
CA MET A 27 -12.67 4.95 -5.48
C MET A 27 -11.76 6.16 -5.77
N LEU A 28 -10.87 6.06 -6.76
CA LEU A 28 -10.01 7.17 -7.20
C LEU A 28 -10.82 8.29 -7.86
N GLU A 29 -11.74 7.93 -8.77
CA GLU A 29 -12.63 8.89 -9.43
C GLU A 29 -13.47 9.69 -8.44
N GLN A 30 -14.06 9.02 -7.46
CA GLN A 30 -14.86 9.65 -6.41
C GLN A 30 -14.01 10.51 -5.47
N GLY A 31 -12.81 10.03 -5.10
CA GLY A 31 -11.93 10.73 -4.18
C GLY A 31 -11.37 12.03 -4.75
N TYR A 32 -10.93 12.00 -6.01
CA TYR A 32 -10.33 13.16 -6.67
C TYR A 32 -11.33 13.95 -7.55
N GLY A 33 -12.48 13.40 -7.86
CA GLY A 33 -13.47 14.04 -8.77
C GLY A 33 -12.94 14.16 -10.20
N VAL A 34 -12.30 13.11 -10.70
CA VAL A 34 -11.75 12.98 -12.07
C VAL A 34 -12.39 11.78 -12.77
N SER A 35 -12.19 11.66 -14.08
CA SER A 35 -12.55 10.47 -14.82
C SER A 35 -11.31 9.71 -15.25
N VAL A 36 -11.30 8.39 -15.03
CA VAL A 36 -10.19 7.50 -15.33
C VAL A 36 -10.63 6.44 -16.34
N VAL A 37 -10.02 6.43 -17.50
CA VAL A 37 -10.38 5.52 -18.59
C VAL A 37 -9.16 4.73 -19.03
N PHE A 38 -9.33 3.41 -19.13
CA PHE A 38 -8.31 2.50 -19.64
C PHE A 38 -8.42 2.34 -21.16
N ARG A 39 -7.31 2.49 -21.87
CA ARG A 39 -7.21 2.26 -23.31
C ARG A 39 -5.94 1.49 -23.67
N GLY A 40 -6.05 0.19 -23.82
CA GLY A 40 -4.93 -0.66 -24.19
C GLY A 40 -3.86 -0.75 -23.10
N THR A 41 -2.76 -0.03 -23.26
CA THR A 41 -1.63 0.05 -22.29
C THR A 41 -1.61 1.37 -21.53
N ASP A 42 -2.62 2.24 -21.74
CA ASP A 42 -2.62 3.58 -21.21
C ASP A 42 -3.80 3.81 -20.27
N ILE A 43 -3.53 4.47 -19.16
CA ILE A 43 -4.56 5.00 -18.25
C ILE A 43 -4.67 6.48 -18.50
N LYS A 44 -5.82 6.91 -19.00
CA LYS A 44 -6.14 8.31 -19.26
C LYS A 44 -6.92 8.89 -18.09
N VAL A 45 -6.37 9.93 -17.46
CA VAL A 45 -7.01 10.69 -16.39
C VAL A 45 -7.45 12.05 -16.94
N SER A 46 -8.70 12.42 -16.74
CA SER A 46 -9.28 13.67 -17.26
C SER A 46 -10.10 14.39 -16.19
N GLY A 47 -9.95 15.73 -16.12
CA GLY A 47 -10.64 16.55 -15.15
C GLY A 47 -10.00 17.92 -14.96
N ASP A 48 -10.06 18.44 -13.74
CA ASP A 48 -9.36 19.64 -13.30
C ASP A 48 -7.84 19.39 -13.22
N ALA A 49 -7.02 20.38 -13.60
CA ALA A 49 -5.58 20.19 -13.77
C ALA A 49 -4.87 19.73 -12.48
N GLU A 50 -5.21 20.33 -11.35
CA GLU A 50 -4.60 19.99 -10.06
C GLU A 50 -5.02 18.58 -9.60
N LYS A 51 -6.32 18.27 -9.75
CA LYS A 51 -6.87 16.96 -9.40
C LYS A 51 -6.35 15.85 -10.29
N VAL A 52 -6.21 16.10 -11.58
CA VAL A 52 -5.61 15.16 -12.55
C VAL A 52 -4.17 14.85 -12.15
N MET A 53 -3.37 15.86 -11.83
CA MET A 53 -1.98 15.66 -11.43
C MET A 53 -1.87 14.84 -10.12
N THR A 54 -2.70 15.14 -9.13
CA THR A 54 -2.73 14.41 -7.86
C THR A 54 -3.17 12.95 -8.05
N CYS A 55 -4.22 12.73 -8.85
CA CYS A 55 -4.68 11.37 -9.17
C CYS A 55 -3.64 10.57 -9.96
N THR A 56 -2.95 11.19 -10.92
CA THR A 56 -1.88 10.57 -11.69
C THR A 56 -0.75 10.09 -10.78
N ARG A 57 -0.27 10.91 -9.86
CA ARG A 57 0.75 10.52 -8.86
C ARG A 57 0.27 9.35 -7.98
N CYS A 58 -1.01 9.34 -7.62
CA CYS A 58 -1.60 8.24 -6.86
C CYS A 58 -1.59 6.93 -7.68
N ILE A 59 -2.00 6.98 -8.94
CA ILE A 59 -2.00 5.82 -9.85
C ILE A 59 -0.57 5.29 -10.04
N GLU A 60 0.41 6.15 -10.27
CA GLU A 60 1.82 5.75 -10.39
C GLU A 60 2.34 5.06 -9.12
N GLY A 61 2.00 5.58 -7.94
CA GLY A 61 2.35 4.96 -6.66
C GLY A 61 1.70 3.58 -6.48
N LEU A 62 0.43 3.43 -6.85
CA LEU A 62 -0.28 2.14 -6.80
C LEU A 62 0.28 1.13 -7.80
N LEU A 63 0.66 1.56 -9.01
CA LEU A 63 1.30 0.70 -10.01
C LEU A 63 2.62 0.13 -9.48
N LYS A 64 3.48 0.96 -8.85
CA LYS A 64 4.72 0.49 -8.22
C LYS A 64 4.48 -0.54 -7.11
N MET A 65 3.39 -0.39 -6.32
CA MET A 65 3.01 -1.40 -5.33
C MET A 65 2.63 -2.72 -6.00
N VAL A 66 1.86 -2.69 -7.09
CA VAL A 66 1.48 -3.90 -7.85
C VAL A 66 2.71 -4.55 -8.49
N GLU A 67 3.61 -3.78 -9.08
CA GLU A 67 4.88 -4.27 -9.65
C GLU A 67 5.76 -4.96 -8.60
N SER A 68 5.72 -4.49 -7.35
CA SER A 68 6.41 -5.13 -6.22
C SER A 68 5.70 -6.40 -5.71
N GLY A 69 4.60 -6.82 -6.35
CA GLY A 69 3.83 -8.01 -6.01
C GLY A 69 2.85 -7.81 -4.83
N GLU A 70 2.48 -6.58 -4.51
CA GLU A 70 1.52 -6.30 -3.45
C GLU A 70 0.08 -6.38 -3.97
N GLU A 71 -0.79 -7.05 -3.20
CA GLU A 71 -2.23 -7.05 -3.46
C GLU A 71 -2.80 -5.67 -3.09
N LEU A 72 -3.52 -5.04 -4.01
CA LEU A 72 -4.24 -3.80 -3.72
C LEU A 72 -5.50 -4.12 -2.92
N SER A 73 -5.65 -3.41 -1.80
CA SER A 73 -6.86 -3.39 -0.99
C SER A 73 -7.41 -1.97 -0.92
N ALA A 74 -8.69 -1.82 -0.64
CA ALA A 74 -9.30 -0.51 -0.42
C ALA A 74 -8.55 0.32 0.64
N GLN A 75 -7.94 -0.35 1.64
CA GLN A 75 -7.13 0.31 2.66
C GLN A 75 -5.82 0.86 2.07
N ASN A 76 -5.15 0.10 1.20
CA ASN A 76 -3.89 0.53 0.56
C ASN A 76 -4.16 1.74 -0.36
N ILE A 77 -5.26 1.72 -1.10
CA ILE A 77 -5.64 2.81 -2.00
C ILE A 77 -5.91 4.09 -1.20
N ARG A 78 -6.76 4.03 -0.17
CA ARG A 78 -7.03 5.20 0.69
C ARG A 78 -5.77 5.73 1.36
N TYR A 79 -4.88 4.84 1.77
CA TYR A 79 -3.62 5.23 2.37
C TYR A 79 -2.69 5.92 1.35
N MET A 80 -2.59 5.39 0.12
CA MET A 80 -1.85 6.04 -0.96
C MET A 80 -2.42 7.42 -1.29
N MET A 81 -3.75 7.55 -1.36
CA MET A 81 -4.41 8.84 -1.56
C MET A 81 -4.00 9.86 -0.49
N SER A 82 -4.00 9.48 0.79
CA SER A 82 -3.58 10.37 1.87
C SER A 82 -2.10 10.74 1.79
N LEU A 83 -1.22 9.81 1.41
CA LEU A 83 0.21 10.10 1.22
C LEU A 83 0.46 11.08 0.07
N VAL A 84 -0.27 10.95 -1.03
CA VAL A 84 -0.16 11.85 -2.18
C VAL A 84 -0.65 13.26 -1.84
N GLU A 85 -1.74 13.38 -1.08
CA GLU A 85 -2.23 14.67 -0.57
C GLU A 85 -1.20 15.37 0.35
N GLU A 86 -0.44 14.59 1.13
CA GLU A 86 0.65 15.07 1.98
C GLU A 86 1.98 15.27 1.24
N GLY A 87 2.08 14.88 -0.05
CA GLY A 87 3.32 14.93 -0.83
C GLY A 87 4.37 13.90 -0.40
N ARG A 88 3.95 12.77 0.16
CA ARG A 88 4.79 11.73 0.80
C ARG A 88 4.68 10.36 0.12
N GLU A 89 4.24 10.29 -1.11
CA GLU A 89 4.04 9.03 -1.85
C GLU A 89 5.30 8.17 -1.96
N GLN A 90 6.49 8.80 -1.96
CA GLN A 90 7.76 8.06 -1.99
C GLN A 90 8.00 7.21 -0.74
N GLU A 91 7.37 7.56 0.38
CA GLU A 91 7.48 6.78 1.61
C GLU A 91 6.72 5.45 1.53
N ALA A 92 5.75 5.32 0.62
CA ALA A 92 5.05 4.06 0.37
C ALA A 92 5.98 2.98 -0.20
N GLU A 93 6.97 3.36 -1.00
CA GLU A 93 7.95 2.41 -1.57
C GLU A 93 8.82 1.74 -0.49
N ALA A 94 9.04 2.42 0.62
CA ALA A 94 9.83 1.88 1.74
C ALA A 94 9.07 0.79 2.53
N LEU A 95 7.72 0.78 2.48
CA LEU A 95 6.89 -0.15 3.23
C LEU A 95 6.97 -1.58 2.69
N GLY A 96 7.12 -1.75 1.38
CA GLY A 96 7.10 -3.06 0.71
C GLY A 96 8.27 -3.98 1.05
N LYS A 97 9.37 -3.46 1.59
CA LYS A 97 10.63 -4.21 1.81
C LYS A 97 10.73 -4.90 3.17
N ASP A 98 9.95 -4.50 4.17
CA ASP A 98 10.11 -4.99 5.55
C ASP A 98 9.17 -6.17 5.87
N VAL A 99 9.60 -7.38 5.56
CA VAL A 99 8.87 -8.60 5.91
C VAL A 99 9.07 -8.95 7.39
N ILE A 100 7.98 -8.97 8.16
CA ILE A 100 7.98 -9.38 9.56
C ILE A 100 8.13 -10.89 9.65
N CYS A 101 7.23 -11.65 9.05
CA CYS A 101 7.25 -13.11 9.01
C CYS A 101 6.43 -13.60 7.79
N ILE A 102 6.51 -14.89 7.52
CA ILE A 102 5.67 -15.56 6.51
C ILE A 102 4.54 -16.27 7.24
N THR A 103 3.30 -16.05 6.81
CA THR A 103 2.12 -16.71 7.37
C THR A 103 2.07 -18.19 6.99
N ALA A 104 1.25 -18.99 7.69
CA ALA A 104 1.03 -20.40 7.38
C ALA A 104 0.51 -20.65 5.93
N LYS A 105 -0.07 -19.64 5.31
CA LYS A 105 -0.51 -19.67 3.90
C LYS A 105 0.59 -19.23 2.90
N GLY A 106 1.84 -19.07 3.35
CA GLY A 106 2.95 -18.64 2.50
C GLY A 106 2.97 -17.13 2.15
N LYS A 107 2.02 -16.34 2.66
CA LYS A 107 1.99 -14.90 2.37
C LYS A 107 2.91 -14.11 3.32
N PRO A 108 3.75 -13.18 2.80
CA PRO A 108 4.56 -12.32 3.64
C PRO A 108 3.69 -11.33 4.42
N LEU A 109 3.97 -11.20 5.70
CA LEU A 109 3.34 -10.22 6.57
C LEU A 109 4.25 -9.01 6.67
N LYS A 110 3.74 -7.85 6.24
CA LYS A 110 4.47 -6.58 6.17
C LYS A 110 3.66 -5.47 6.86
N PRO A 111 4.31 -4.41 7.36
CA PRO A 111 3.62 -3.17 7.72
C PRO A 111 2.92 -2.59 6.49
N LYS A 112 1.68 -2.15 6.64
CA LYS A 112 0.88 -1.53 5.56
C LYS A 112 0.86 0.00 5.62
N THR A 113 1.36 0.58 6.69
CA THR A 113 1.44 2.04 6.88
C THR A 113 2.74 2.43 7.57
N LEU A 114 3.17 3.68 7.41
CA LEU A 114 4.35 4.22 8.09
C LEU A 114 4.24 4.14 9.62
N GLY A 115 3.04 4.36 10.17
CA GLY A 115 2.79 4.20 11.61
C GLY A 115 3.02 2.76 12.07
N GLN A 116 2.58 1.79 11.29
CA GLN A 116 2.83 0.37 11.55
C GLN A 116 4.32 0.02 11.43
N GLN A 117 5.02 0.57 10.45
CA GLN A 117 6.47 0.38 10.29
C GLN A 117 7.24 0.93 11.49
N LYS A 118 6.96 2.17 11.90
CA LYS A 118 7.54 2.77 13.11
C LYS A 118 7.28 1.95 14.37
N TYR A 119 6.07 1.38 14.49
CA TYR A 119 5.71 0.52 15.61
C TYR A 119 6.52 -0.79 15.60
N VAL A 120 6.65 -1.44 14.45
CA VAL A 120 7.48 -2.66 14.30
C VAL A 120 8.95 -2.37 14.61
N GLU A 121 9.49 -1.25 14.12
CA GLU A 121 10.84 -0.82 14.46
C GLU A 121 11.03 -0.53 15.95
N ALA A 122 10.05 0.11 16.58
CA ALA A 122 10.09 0.36 18.01
C ALA A 122 10.12 -0.95 18.81
N ILE A 123 9.33 -1.96 18.44
CA ILE A 123 9.36 -3.29 19.07
C ILE A 123 10.74 -3.96 18.91
N ARG A 124 11.37 -3.80 17.74
CA ARG A 124 12.72 -4.39 17.49
C ARG A 124 13.82 -3.75 18.32
N LYS A 125 13.71 -2.45 18.57
CA LYS A 125 14.80 -1.66 19.18
C LYS A 125 14.69 -1.51 20.70
N ASN A 126 13.50 -1.73 21.27
CA ASN A 126 13.23 -1.45 22.67
C ASN A 126 12.71 -2.68 23.41
N THR A 127 13.08 -2.81 24.70
CA THR A 127 12.60 -3.88 25.58
C THR A 127 11.10 -3.75 25.87
N ILE A 128 10.61 -2.53 25.99
CA ILE A 128 9.20 -2.21 26.24
C ILE A 128 8.73 -1.20 25.20
N THR A 129 7.62 -1.50 24.55
CA THR A 129 7.01 -0.62 23.55
C THR A 129 5.51 -0.48 23.84
N MET A 130 5.02 0.76 23.89
CA MET A 130 3.61 1.07 24.08
C MET A 130 3.00 1.55 22.78
N GLY A 131 2.02 0.80 22.26
CA GLY A 131 1.29 1.16 21.04
C GLY A 131 -0.01 1.89 21.36
N ILE A 132 -0.07 3.20 21.15
CA ILE A 132 -1.26 4.04 21.36
C ILE A 132 -1.86 4.42 20.00
N GLY A 133 -3.17 4.32 19.86
CA GLY A 133 -3.89 4.69 18.62
C GLY A 133 -5.29 4.11 18.56
N PRO A 134 -6.09 4.51 17.55
CA PRO A 134 -7.47 4.07 17.35
C PRO A 134 -7.61 2.54 17.23
N ALA A 135 -8.80 2.03 17.49
CA ALA A 135 -9.12 0.62 17.23
C ALA A 135 -8.98 0.29 15.74
N GLY A 136 -8.70 -0.98 15.41
CA GLY A 136 -8.61 -1.45 14.02
C GLY A 136 -7.33 -1.10 13.27
N THR A 137 -6.37 -0.39 13.87
CA THR A 137 -5.09 0.00 13.22
C THR A 137 -4.02 -1.09 13.21
N GLY A 138 -4.34 -2.32 13.65
CA GLY A 138 -3.44 -3.48 13.57
C GLY A 138 -2.39 -3.59 14.69
N LYS A 139 -2.48 -2.78 15.77
CA LYS A 139 -1.50 -2.80 16.87
C LYS A 139 -1.27 -4.18 17.46
N THR A 140 -2.34 -4.82 17.93
CA THR A 140 -2.28 -6.17 18.53
C THR A 140 -1.81 -7.21 17.51
N TYR A 141 -2.30 -7.13 16.28
CA TYR A 141 -1.91 -8.05 15.21
C TYR A 141 -0.40 -8.00 14.93
N LEU A 142 0.18 -6.82 14.83
CA LEU A 142 1.62 -6.64 14.62
C LEU A 142 2.44 -7.07 15.85
N ALA A 143 1.97 -6.77 17.06
CA ALA A 143 2.64 -7.23 18.28
C ALA A 143 2.71 -8.76 18.34
N VAL A 144 1.60 -9.45 18.04
CA VAL A 144 1.56 -10.92 17.98
C VAL A 144 2.48 -11.45 16.88
N ALA A 145 2.48 -10.84 15.70
CA ALA A 145 3.37 -11.23 14.61
C ALA A 145 4.86 -11.11 14.99
N MET A 146 5.22 -10.04 15.69
CA MET A 146 6.58 -9.84 16.20
C MET A 146 6.93 -10.85 17.29
N ALA A 147 6.01 -11.19 18.18
CA ALA A 147 6.19 -12.22 19.20
C ALA A 147 6.40 -13.62 18.58
N VAL A 148 5.57 -13.97 17.57
CA VAL A 148 5.74 -15.24 16.82
C VAL A 148 7.09 -15.28 16.12
N LYS A 149 7.51 -14.19 15.47
CA LYS A 149 8.84 -14.10 14.85
C LYS A 149 9.96 -14.33 15.88
N ALA A 150 9.87 -13.71 17.05
CA ALA A 150 10.83 -13.88 18.13
C ALA A 150 10.87 -15.34 18.60
N CYS A 151 9.70 -15.97 18.83
CA CYS A 151 9.62 -17.39 19.19
C CYS A 151 10.30 -18.28 18.15
N LEU A 152 10.02 -18.08 16.86
CA LEU A 152 10.62 -18.87 15.78
C LEU A 152 12.14 -18.74 15.72
N LEU A 153 12.68 -17.55 16.01
CA LEU A 153 14.12 -17.31 16.03
C LEU A 153 14.82 -17.93 17.24
N TYR A 154 14.17 -17.89 18.42
CA TYR A 154 14.77 -18.36 19.67
C TYR A 154 14.49 -19.85 19.99
N THR A 155 13.43 -20.42 19.37
CA THR A 155 13.08 -21.84 19.60
C THR A 155 13.50 -22.75 18.45
N SER A 156 14.06 -22.21 17.38
CA SER A 156 14.65 -23.04 16.32
C SER A 156 15.83 -23.80 16.91
N PRO A 157 15.86 -25.15 16.90
CA PRO A 157 17.00 -25.89 17.36
C PRO A 157 18.21 -25.44 16.55
N SER A 158 19.27 -25.07 17.27
CA SER A 158 20.57 -24.79 16.67
C SER A 158 21.00 -26.02 15.86
N PRO A 159 21.49 -25.85 14.62
CA PRO A 159 22.00 -26.98 13.85
C PRO A 159 23.15 -27.68 14.52
#